data_f42a34a2c382f775594b2f05426776ad
#
_entry.id   f42a34a2c382f775594b2f05426776ad
#
_cell.length_a   1.000
_cell.length_b   1.000
_cell.length_c   1.000
_cell.angle_alpha   90.00
_cell.angle_beta   90.00
_cell.angle_gamma   90.00
#
_symmetry.space_group_name_H-M   'P 1'
#
loop_
_entity.id
_entity.type
_entity.pdbx_description
1 polymer ?
#
loop_
_entity_poly.entity_id
_entity_poly.type
_entity_poly.pdbx_seq_one_letter_code
_entity_poly.pdbx_strand_id
1 'polypeptide(L)'
;MTLSALQLPAELWLQVFSFLSWRDKLSVRCTCSHFKHLLDKSRPLWRGFSIVLRHFSRYNQPFWRSLAQRNVGSVAVRSGKRKHLKHLSTWLPALGALRLDDWRDGGVDELKLFHQLQHLSITSCYTPLKSLDFLLPLSHQLTQLSICNVQLTCPASHLVATISQLTRLTSLLLHHDGSLSVPTLSGVLTHLTELKRLSWTMITYRTLSHDFFSPAHLTGDGGLQLSDLQLLNYDAMVTQEVLQPLSRLRSLSVFHLYSVPGPTCHLQTWLTMLPHLRSLNVHGGHPLAAYADFLPSSLVSLTLCVDMQPEDLQVVSQRAPHMEHLHLEPWSSSSSLVRLLPQLFPHLRTLRIRHNHVSDEDFLQLQQLQRLDTLEVLDSYYRPDPSDPSWVVYEPSPRLLRLTSDLHRLTDHRVRVLTSSHRDLLTCHCV
;
A
#
# COMPACT_ATOMS: atom_id res chain seq x y z
N MET A 1 -38.66 -33.64 6.30
CA MET A 1 -38.19 -33.29 4.94
C MET A 1 -36.90 -32.52 5.08
N THR A 2 -35.77 -33.15 4.85
CA THR A 2 -34.45 -32.44 4.82
C THR A 2 -34.37 -31.70 3.50
N LEU A 3 -34.58 -30.39 3.51
CA LEU A 3 -34.29 -29.53 2.35
C LEU A 3 -32.82 -29.71 1.97
N SER A 4 -32.58 -30.29 0.81
CA SER A 4 -31.21 -30.34 0.27
C SER A 4 -30.73 -28.91 0.07
N ALA A 5 -29.52 -28.57 0.54
CA ALA A 5 -28.94 -27.24 0.35
C ALA A 5 -28.94 -26.80 -1.13
N LEU A 6 -28.89 -27.75 -2.07
CA LEU A 6 -28.94 -27.48 -3.52
C LEU A 6 -30.33 -27.02 -4.03
N GLN A 7 -31.38 -27.06 -3.18
CA GLN A 7 -32.73 -26.60 -3.55
C GLN A 7 -32.93 -25.10 -3.38
N LEU A 8 -31.95 -24.38 -2.80
CA LEU A 8 -32.02 -22.92 -2.72
C LEU A 8 -31.89 -22.30 -4.12
N PRO A 9 -32.67 -21.24 -4.41
CA PRO A 9 -32.54 -20.48 -5.65
C PRO A 9 -31.11 -19.96 -5.86
N ALA A 10 -30.68 -19.85 -7.11
CA ALA A 10 -29.35 -19.40 -7.47
C ALA A 10 -29.01 -18.00 -6.90
N GLU A 11 -30.01 -17.13 -6.83
CA GLU A 11 -29.90 -15.77 -6.30
C GLU A 11 -29.51 -15.75 -4.82
N LEU A 12 -30.08 -16.63 -4.03
CA LEU A 12 -29.73 -16.74 -2.61
C LEU A 12 -28.31 -17.29 -2.42
N TRP A 13 -27.91 -18.26 -3.23
CA TRP A 13 -26.52 -18.69 -3.23
C TRP A 13 -25.55 -17.60 -3.62
N LEU A 14 -25.85 -16.79 -4.62
CA LEU A 14 -25.02 -15.66 -5.02
C LEU A 14 -24.92 -14.61 -3.91
N GLN A 15 -25.99 -14.39 -3.17
CA GLN A 15 -25.99 -13.50 -2.00
C GLN A 15 -25.09 -14.08 -0.88
N VAL A 16 -25.22 -15.36 -0.55
CA VAL A 16 -24.33 -16.02 0.42
C VAL A 16 -22.86 -15.91 -0.03
N PHE A 17 -22.59 -16.19 -1.31
CA PHE A 17 -21.22 -16.12 -1.83
C PHE A 17 -20.66 -14.69 -1.86
N SER A 18 -21.50 -13.67 -1.87
CA SER A 18 -21.03 -12.28 -1.81
C SER A 18 -20.31 -11.96 -0.48
N PHE A 19 -20.67 -12.63 0.61
CA PHE A 19 -20.05 -12.48 1.92
C PHE A 19 -18.74 -13.27 2.07
N LEU A 20 -18.46 -14.20 1.18
CA LEU A 20 -17.26 -15.03 1.26
C LEU A 20 -16.01 -14.28 0.78
N SER A 21 -14.87 -14.59 1.41
CA SER A 21 -13.59 -14.17 0.88
C SER A 21 -13.33 -14.82 -0.51
N TRP A 22 -12.41 -14.28 -1.29
CA TRP A 22 -12.05 -14.87 -2.58
C TRP A 22 -11.46 -16.29 -2.44
N ARG A 23 -10.77 -16.59 -1.30
CA ARG A 23 -10.25 -17.93 -0.98
C ARG A 23 -11.38 -18.92 -0.76
N ASP A 24 -12.35 -18.53 0.06
CA ASP A 24 -13.52 -19.36 0.34
C ASP A 24 -14.37 -19.57 -0.92
N LYS A 25 -14.53 -18.54 -1.76
CA LYS A 25 -15.17 -18.69 -3.08
C LYS A 25 -14.47 -19.74 -3.95
N LEU A 26 -13.12 -19.76 -3.95
CA LEU A 26 -12.36 -20.77 -4.68
C LEU A 26 -12.55 -22.16 -4.07
N SER A 27 -12.60 -22.29 -2.74
CA SER A 27 -12.87 -23.55 -2.05
C SER A 27 -14.27 -24.07 -2.37
N VAL A 28 -15.29 -23.22 -2.25
CA VAL A 28 -16.67 -23.56 -2.61
C VAL A 28 -16.80 -23.96 -4.09
N ARG A 29 -16.10 -23.27 -4.98
CA ARG A 29 -16.04 -23.62 -6.40
C ARG A 29 -15.53 -25.04 -6.67
N CYS A 30 -14.69 -25.57 -5.80
CA CYS A 30 -14.14 -26.92 -5.91
C CYS A 30 -15.06 -28.01 -5.34
N THR A 31 -16.15 -27.67 -4.65
CA THR A 31 -17.01 -28.64 -3.98
C THR A 31 -17.93 -29.39 -4.95
N CYS A 32 -18.57 -28.70 -5.90
CA CYS A 32 -19.45 -29.33 -6.88
C CYS A 32 -19.57 -28.52 -8.18
N SER A 33 -20.05 -29.17 -9.25
CA SER A 33 -20.24 -28.56 -10.57
C SER A 33 -21.28 -27.43 -10.56
N HIS A 34 -22.33 -27.53 -9.73
CA HIS A 34 -23.36 -26.52 -9.58
C HIS A 34 -22.78 -25.19 -9.05
N PHE A 35 -22.06 -25.23 -7.92
CA PHE A 35 -21.43 -24.03 -7.35
C PHE A 35 -20.32 -23.46 -8.23
N LYS A 36 -19.54 -24.34 -8.87
CA LYS A 36 -18.58 -23.91 -9.88
C LYS A 36 -19.25 -23.09 -10.97
N HIS A 37 -20.36 -23.57 -11.51
CA HIS A 37 -21.09 -22.90 -12.58
C HIS A 37 -21.69 -21.55 -12.15
N LEU A 38 -22.30 -21.50 -10.95
CA LEU A 38 -22.85 -20.26 -10.38
C LEU A 38 -21.74 -19.22 -10.17
N LEU A 39 -20.63 -19.60 -9.56
CA LEU A 39 -19.50 -18.72 -9.28
C LEU A 39 -18.83 -18.23 -10.57
N ASP A 40 -18.55 -19.13 -11.53
CA ASP A 40 -17.87 -18.73 -12.79
C ASP A 40 -18.73 -17.83 -13.66
N LYS A 41 -20.06 -17.93 -13.61
CA LYS A 41 -20.97 -17.03 -14.34
C LYS A 41 -21.23 -15.68 -13.67
N SER A 42 -21.04 -15.58 -12.36
CA SER A 42 -21.35 -14.37 -11.61
C SER A 42 -20.13 -13.42 -11.55
N ARG A 43 -19.96 -12.61 -12.56
CA ARG A 43 -18.88 -11.59 -12.65
C ARG A 43 -18.79 -10.67 -11.42
N PRO A 44 -19.90 -10.16 -10.83
CA PRO A 44 -19.85 -9.30 -9.66
C PRO A 44 -19.14 -9.91 -8.47
N LEU A 45 -19.20 -11.23 -8.28
CA LEU A 45 -18.54 -11.92 -7.15
C LEU A 45 -17.01 -11.91 -7.23
N TRP A 46 -16.45 -11.64 -8.41
CA TRP A 46 -15.01 -11.57 -8.67
C TRP A 46 -14.49 -10.14 -8.79
N ARG A 47 -15.35 -9.15 -8.53
CA ARG A 47 -14.93 -7.74 -8.52
C ARG A 47 -13.85 -7.53 -7.44
N GLY A 48 -12.73 -6.94 -7.83
CA GLY A 48 -11.57 -6.76 -6.94
C GLY A 48 -10.69 -8.00 -6.77
N PHE A 49 -11.07 -9.14 -7.38
CA PHE A 49 -10.19 -10.31 -7.38
C PHE A 49 -8.94 -10.04 -8.23
N SER A 50 -7.79 -10.18 -7.62
CA SER A 50 -6.49 -10.09 -8.28
C SER A 50 -5.78 -11.44 -8.27
N ILE A 51 -5.19 -11.81 -9.38
CA ILE A 51 -4.43 -13.06 -9.51
C ILE A 51 -2.95 -12.76 -9.73
N VAL A 52 -2.09 -13.54 -9.09
CA VAL A 52 -0.64 -13.49 -9.31
C VAL A 52 -0.23 -14.64 -10.23
N LEU A 53 0.31 -14.29 -11.39
CA LEU A 53 0.81 -15.23 -12.40
C LEU A 53 2.34 -15.28 -12.36
N ARG A 54 2.91 -16.48 -12.17
CA ARG A 54 4.37 -16.66 -12.06
C ARG A 54 4.94 -17.48 -13.23
N HIS A 55 4.42 -18.67 -13.45
CA HIS A 55 4.92 -19.64 -14.43
C HIS A 55 3.92 -19.85 -15.55
N PHE A 56 3.96 -19.04 -16.58
CA PHE A 56 2.98 -19.05 -17.68
C PHE A 56 2.86 -20.42 -18.38
N SER A 57 3.95 -21.18 -18.46
CA SER A 57 3.96 -22.52 -19.05
C SER A 57 3.12 -23.55 -18.29
N ARG A 58 2.77 -23.28 -17.03
CA ARG A 58 1.96 -24.19 -16.20
C ARG A 58 0.44 -23.98 -16.40
N TYR A 59 0.04 -22.90 -17.06
CA TYR A 59 -1.37 -22.55 -17.21
C TYR A 59 -1.91 -23.08 -18.55
N ASN A 60 -2.90 -23.98 -18.46
CA ASN A 60 -3.56 -24.55 -19.63
C ASN A 60 -4.72 -23.69 -20.13
N GLN A 61 -5.26 -24.03 -21.30
CA GLN A 61 -6.38 -23.31 -21.90
C GLN A 61 -7.65 -23.25 -21.01
N PRO A 62 -8.07 -24.32 -20.30
CA PRO A 62 -9.19 -24.23 -19.36
C PRO A 62 -8.99 -23.20 -18.23
N PHE A 63 -7.77 -23.05 -17.73
CA PHE A 63 -7.45 -22.01 -16.74
C PHE A 63 -7.72 -20.61 -17.30
N TRP A 64 -7.21 -20.30 -18.49
CA TRP A 64 -7.40 -19.00 -19.14
C TRP A 64 -8.87 -18.71 -19.44
N ARG A 65 -9.61 -19.71 -19.95
CA ARG A 65 -11.07 -19.59 -20.15
C ARG A 65 -11.80 -19.27 -18.85
N SER A 66 -11.42 -19.92 -17.77
CA SER A 66 -12.04 -19.69 -16.46
C SER A 66 -11.78 -18.26 -15.95
N LEU A 67 -10.59 -17.69 -16.17
CA LEU A 67 -10.30 -16.29 -15.82
C LEU A 67 -11.12 -15.32 -16.68
N ALA A 68 -11.19 -15.57 -17.98
CA ALA A 68 -11.97 -14.76 -18.91
C ALA A 68 -13.48 -14.78 -18.58
N GLN A 69 -14.04 -15.96 -18.27
CA GLN A 69 -15.46 -16.09 -17.87
C GLN A 69 -15.79 -15.30 -16.61
N ARG A 70 -14.88 -15.30 -15.63
CA ARG A 70 -15.01 -14.53 -14.37
C ARG A 70 -14.76 -13.04 -14.56
N ASN A 71 -14.31 -12.63 -15.73
CA ASN A 71 -13.95 -11.24 -16.03
C ASN A 71 -12.92 -10.67 -15.03
N VAL A 72 -11.82 -11.41 -14.84
CA VAL A 72 -10.76 -10.97 -13.93
C VAL A 72 -10.17 -9.68 -14.45
N GLY A 73 -10.33 -8.60 -13.68
CA GLY A 73 -9.91 -7.25 -14.06
C GLY A 73 -8.55 -6.83 -13.51
N SER A 74 -7.93 -7.65 -12.64
CA SER A 74 -6.64 -7.33 -12.02
C SER A 74 -5.68 -8.52 -12.04
N VAL A 75 -4.49 -8.31 -12.57
CA VAL A 75 -3.45 -9.34 -12.68
C VAL A 75 -2.10 -8.79 -12.26
N ALA A 76 -1.37 -9.54 -11.43
CA ALA A 76 0.04 -9.34 -11.17
C ALA A 76 0.86 -10.41 -11.91
N VAL A 77 1.86 -10.02 -12.67
CA VAL A 77 2.79 -10.92 -13.37
C VAL A 77 4.14 -10.84 -12.70
N ARG A 78 4.62 -11.94 -12.15
CA ARG A 78 5.97 -12.04 -11.57
C ARG A 78 6.94 -12.69 -12.53
N SER A 79 8.14 -12.13 -12.65
CA SER A 79 9.22 -12.63 -13.52
C SER A 79 8.75 -12.84 -14.97
N GLY A 80 7.92 -11.92 -15.45
CA GLY A 80 7.28 -11.96 -16.76
C GLY A 80 8.24 -11.60 -17.89
N LYS A 81 7.77 -11.90 -19.11
CA LYS A 81 8.43 -11.55 -20.38
C LYS A 81 7.40 -10.95 -21.35
N ARG A 82 7.89 -10.24 -22.36
CA ARG A 82 7.08 -9.60 -23.41
C ARG A 82 5.99 -10.51 -24.02
N LYS A 83 6.35 -11.76 -24.36
CA LYS A 83 5.39 -12.76 -24.89
C LYS A 83 4.20 -13.02 -23.95
N HIS A 84 4.40 -12.86 -22.63
CA HIS A 84 3.34 -13.07 -21.64
C HIS A 84 2.30 -11.95 -21.67
N LEU A 85 2.69 -10.70 -21.94
CA LEU A 85 1.74 -9.60 -22.12
C LEU A 85 0.84 -9.82 -23.35
N LYS A 86 1.44 -10.25 -24.46
CA LYS A 86 0.68 -10.60 -25.68
C LYS A 86 -0.32 -11.73 -25.41
N HIS A 87 0.10 -12.75 -24.65
CA HIS A 87 -0.81 -13.84 -24.26
C HIS A 87 -1.93 -13.36 -23.33
N LEU A 88 -1.61 -12.50 -22.36
CA LEU A 88 -2.60 -11.90 -21.46
C LEU A 88 -3.61 -11.05 -22.21
N SER A 89 -3.19 -10.22 -23.17
CA SER A 89 -4.11 -9.37 -23.94
C SER A 89 -5.09 -10.17 -24.78
N THR A 90 -4.69 -11.37 -25.22
CA THR A 90 -5.58 -12.29 -25.97
C THR A 90 -6.69 -12.86 -25.06
N TRP A 91 -6.37 -13.22 -23.83
CA TRP A 91 -7.32 -13.85 -22.92
C TRP A 91 -8.10 -12.88 -22.02
N LEU A 92 -7.49 -11.77 -21.65
CA LEU A 92 -8.03 -10.77 -20.73
C LEU A 92 -7.92 -9.35 -21.33
N PRO A 93 -8.57 -9.09 -22.48
CA PRO A 93 -8.48 -7.78 -23.16
C PRO A 93 -9.09 -6.64 -22.34
N ALA A 94 -10.02 -6.93 -21.44
CA ALA A 94 -10.71 -5.97 -20.58
C ALA A 94 -9.99 -5.77 -19.22
N LEU A 95 -8.68 -6.06 -19.17
CA LEU A 95 -7.90 -5.90 -17.95
C LEU A 95 -7.82 -4.42 -17.54
N GLY A 96 -8.28 -4.10 -16.32
CA GLY A 96 -8.27 -2.74 -15.77
C GLY A 96 -7.03 -2.44 -14.93
N ALA A 97 -6.41 -3.47 -14.32
CA ALA A 97 -5.24 -3.32 -13.47
C ALA A 97 -4.17 -4.37 -13.80
N LEU A 98 -2.95 -3.91 -14.02
CA LEU A 98 -1.80 -4.77 -14.30
C LEU A 98 -0.61 -4.37 -13.43
N ARG A 99 -0.04 -5.36 -12.74
CA ARG A 99 1.19 -5.21 -12.00
C ARG A 99 2.26 -6.13 -12.58
N LEU A 100 3.43 -5.57 -12.88
CA LEU A 100 4.60 -6.26 -13.39
C LEU A 100 5.68 -6.26 -12.31
N ASP A 101 5.94 -7.41 -11.71
CA ASP A 101 6.98 -7.57 -10.70
C ASP A 101 8.16 -8.36 -11.30
N ASP A 102 9.39 -7.94 -11.01
CA ASP A 102 10.62 -8.59 -11.49
C ASP A 102 10.62 -8.78 -13.02
N TRP A 103 10.29 -7.71 -13.73
CA TRP A 103 10.20 -7.76 -15.19
C TRP A 103 11.55 -8.00 -15.84
N ARG A 104 11.63 -8.98 -16.74
CA ARG A 104 12.90 -9.49 -17.26
C ARG A 104 13.28 -8.97 -18.65
N ASP A 105 12.32 -8.51 -19.41
CA ASP A 105 12.54 -7.99 -20.77
C ASP A 105 12.69 -6.45 -20.75
N GLY A 106 13.49 -5.91 -21.69
CA GLY A 106 13.72 -4.47 -21.80
C GLY A 106 12.57 -3.65 -22.39
N GLY A 107 11.44 -4.28 -22.74
CA GLY A 107 10.32 -3.60 -23.38
C GLY A 107 8.98 -4.05 -22.81
N VAL A 108 8.02 -3.13 -22.81
CA VAL A 108 6.63 -3.32 -22.38
C VAL A 108 5.63 -2.75 -23.40
N ASP A 109 6.04 -2.65 -24.66
CA ASP A 109 5.25 -2.03 -25.75
C ASP A 109 3.89 -2.70 -25.98
N GLU A 110 3.76 -3.96 -25.56
CA GLU A 110 2.50 -4.70 -25.61
C GLU A 110 1.42 -4.16 -24.68
N LEU A 111 1.75 -3.25 -23.76
CA LEU A 111 0.78 -2.59 -22.90
C LEU A 111 -0.28 -1.83 -23.68
N LYS A 112 0.05 -1.34 -24.90
CA LYS A 112 -0.90 -0.73 -25.83
C LYS A 112 -2.07 -1.63 -26.23
N LEU A 113 -1.97 -2.95 -26.03
CA LEU A 113 -3.02 -3.93 -26.33
C LEU A 113 -4.14 -3.95 -25.29
N PHE A 114 -3.95 -3.29 -24.15
CA PHE A 114 -4.94 -3.25 -23.05
C PHE A 114 -5.72 -1.94 -23.08
N HIS A 115 -6.82 -1.92 -23.80
CA HIS A 115 -7.61 -0.70 -24.04
C HIS A 115 -8.45 -0.21 -22.84
N GLN A 116 -8.46 -0.97 -21.73
CA GLN A 116 -9.21 -0.60 -20.51
C GLN A 116 -8.27 -0.47 -19.29
N LEU A 117 -6.95 -0.46 -19.50
CA LEU A 117 -5.99 -0.44 -18.43
C LEU A 117 -5.97 0.93 -17.73
N GLN A 118 -6.45 0.97 -16.51
CA GLN A 118 -6.51 2.17 -15.67
C GLN A 118 -5.40 2.22 -14.63
N HIS A 119 -4.93 1.05 -14.18
CA HIS A 119 -3.93 0.94 -13.13
C HIS A 119 -2.73 0.14 -13.67
N LEU A 120 -1.58 0.78 -13.71
CA LEU A 120 -0.32 0.14 -14.10
C LEU A 120 0.70 0.28 -12.97
N SER A 121 1.28 -0.85 -12.57
CA SER A 121 2.40 -0.89 -11.63
C SER A 121 3.55 -1.68 -12.23
N ILE A 122 4.75 -1.11 -12.22
CA ILE A 122 5.99 -1.77 -12.67
C ILE A 122 6.96 -1.73 -11.49
N THR A 123 7.32 -2.91 -10.98
CA THR A 123 8.18 -3.04 -9.81
C THR A 123 9.38 -3.92 -10.16
N SER A 124 10.57 -3.41 -9.92
CA SER A 124 11.84 -4.15 -10.11
C SER A 124 12.01 -4.66 -11.55
N CYS A 125 12.60 -3.85 -12.41
CA CYS A 125 13.01 -4.28 -13.75
C CYS A 125 14.48 -4.68 -13.75
N TYR A 126 14.80 -5.86 -14.30
CA TYR A 126 16.20 -6.30 -14.47
C TYR A 126 16.94 -5.51 -15.54
N THR A 127 16.21 -4.95 -16.50
CA THR A 127 16.79 -4.14 -17.56
C THR A 127 16.32 -2.70 -17.42
N PRO A 128 17.21 -1.71 -17.57
CA PRO A 128 16.82 -0.31 -17.53
C PRO A 128 15.78 0.02 -18.59
N LEU A 129 14.78 0.82 -18.22
CA LEU A 129 13.80 1.37 -19.15
C LEU A 129 14.42 2.60 -19.86
N LYS A 130 14.59 2.49 -21.17
CA LYS A 130 15.18 3.56 -21.99
C LYS A 130 14.20 4.68 -22.33
N SER A 131 12.91 4.40 -22.28
CA SER A 131 11.83 5.33 -22.61
C SER A 131 10.58 4.93 -21.86
N LEU A 132 9.69 5.90 -21.62
CA LEU A 132 8.34 5.70 -21.12
C LEU A 132 7.27 5.85 -22.22
N ASP A 133 7.64 5.87 -23.50
CA ASP A 133 6.72 6.06 -24.63
C ASP A 133 5.59 5.03 -24.70
N PHE A 134 5.81 3.85 -24.11
CA PHE A 134 4.78 2.83 -23.97
C PHE A 134 3.56 3.28 -23.16
N LEU A 135 3.67 4.39 -22.40
CA LEU A 135 2.57 5.00 -21.66
C LEU A 135 1.67 5.88 -22.54
N LEU A 136 2.20 6.43 -23.64
CA LEU A 136 1.47 7.36 -24.50
C LEU A 136 0.15 6.80 -25.05
N PRO A 137 0.11 5.54 -25.52
CA PRO A 137 -1.17 4.93 -25.95
C PRO A 137 -2.19 4.77 -24.81
N LEU A 138 -1.76 4.85 -23.55
CA LEU A 138 -2.59 4.71 -22.35
C LEU A 138 -2.99 6.06 -21.74
N SER A 139 -2.54 7.18 -22.31
CA SER A 139 -2.64 8.52 -21.69
C SER A 139 -4.06 8.94 -21.35
N HIS A 140 -5.03 8.53 -22.16
CA HIS A 140 -6.45 8.90 -21.98
C HIS A 140 -7.23 7.97 -21.04
N GLN A 141 -6.62 6.86 -20.59
CA GLN A 141 -7.30 5.88 -19.75
C GLN A 141 -6.61 5.63 -18.41
N LEU A 142 -5.28 5.87 -18.31
CA LEU A 142 -4.50 5.57 -17.11
C LEU A 142 -4.82 6.56 -15.99
N THR A 143 -5.29 6.05 -14.86
CA THR A 143 -5.61 6.83 -13.66
C THR A 143 -4.62 6.62 -12.52
N GLN A 144 -3.90 5.48 -12.52
CA GLN A 144 -2.89 5.19 -11.51
C GLN A 144 -1.64 4.62 -12.17
N LEU A 145 -0.51 5.24 -11.89
CA LEU A 145 0.81 4.80 -12.33
C LEU A 145 1.73 4.62 -11.15
N SER A 146 2.36 3.45 -11.07
CA SER A 146 3.39 3.14 -10.09
C SER A 146 4.62 2.60 -10.79
N ILE A 147 5.75 3.27 -10.63
CA ILE A 147 7.07 2.82 -11.10
C ILE A 147 7.98 2.79 -9.89
N CYS A 148 8.45 1.60 -9.53
CA CYS A 148 9.15 1.36 -8.29
C CYS A 148 10.36 0.46 -8.53
N ASN A 149 11.52 0.85 -7.99
CA ASN A 149 12.77 0.11 -8.14
C ASN A 149 13.07 -0.24 -9.62
N VAL A 150 12.96 0.75 -10.47
CA VAL A 150 13.18 0.64 -11.93
C VAL A 150 14.22 1.66 -12.32
N GLN A 151 15.30 1.20 -12.92
CA GLN A 151 16.31 2.10 -13.48
C GLN A 151 15.76 2.75 -14.75
N LEU A 152 15.60 4.08 -14.75
CA LEU A 152 15.23 4.87 -15.90
C LEU A 152 16.50 5.50 -16.51
N THR A 153 16.74 5.28 -17.79
CA THR A 153 17.89 5.87 -18.51
C THR A 153 17.45 6.94 -19.52
N CYS A 154 16.17 7.28 -19.56
CA CYS A 154 15.66 8.36 -20.39
C CYS A 154 16.06 9.74 -19.83
N PRO A 155 16.23 10.76 -20.69
CA PRO A 155 16.44 12.13 -20.25
C PRO A 155 15.27 12.66 -19.43
N ALA A 156 15.54 13.53 -18.46
CA ALA A 156 14.51 14.13 -17.60
C ALA A 156 13.42 14.87 -18.40
N SER A 157 13.81 15.58 -19.47
CA SER A 157 12.88 16.26 -20.39
C SER A 157 11.90 15.28 -21.04
N HIS A 158 12.37 14.11 -21.43
CA HIS A 158 11.54 13.06 -22.02
C HIS A 158 10.55 12.47 -20.99
N LEU A 159 11.02 12.25 -19.77
CA LEU A 159 10.16 11.83 -18.66
C LEU A 159 9.01 12.82 -18.42
N VAL A 160 9.34 14.12 -18.30
CA VAL A 160 8.35 15.20 -18.15
C VAL A 160 7.36 15.17 -19.31
N ALA A 161 7.86 15.18 -20.56
CA ALA A 161 7.01 15.20 -21.75
C ALA A 161 6.05 14.02 -21.83
N THR A 162 6.48 12.82 -21.40
CA THR A 162 5.63 11.64 -21.42
C THR A 162 4.61 11.64 -20.29
N ILE A 163 5.05 11.88 -19.04
CA ILE A 163 4.13 11.84 -17.88
C ILE A 163 3.14 12.99 -17.92
N SER A 164 3.52 14.17 -18.40
CA SER A 164 2.62 15.32 -18.54
C SER A 164 1.43 15.07 -19.47
N GLN A 165 1.52 14.09 -20.36
CA GLN A 165 0.39 13.69 -21.20
C GLN A 165 -0.62 12.79 -20.49
N LEU A 166 -0.30 12.26 -19.32
CA LEU A 166 -1.17 11.38 -18.52
C LEU A 166 -2.13 12.22 -17.64
N THR A 167 -2.85 13.15 -18.24
CA THR A 167 -3.66 14.17 -17.54
C THR A 167 -4.76 13.61 -16.63
N ARG A 168 -5.18 12.35 -16.85
CA ARG A 168 -6.17 11.67 -16.01
C ARG A 168 -5.59 10.98 -14.78
N LEU A 169 -4.28 11.12 -14.52
CA LEU A 169 -3.68 10.51 -13.34
C LEU A 169 -4.22 11.11 -12.05
N THR A 170 -4.77 10.26 -11.22
CA THR A 170 -5.18 10.59 -9.84
C THR A 170 -4.17 10.07 -8.82
N SER A 171 -3.29 9.14 -9.21
CA SER A 171 -2.26 8.58 -8.33
C SER A 171 -0.97 8.34 -9.13
N LEU A 172 0.11 8.93 -8.65
CA LEU A 172 1.45 8.77 -9.21
C LEU A 172 2.42 8.32 -8.11
N LEU A 173 3.08 7.19 -8.34
CA LEU A 173 4.17 6.70 -7.52
C LEU A 173 5.40 6.54 -8.40
N LEU A 174 6.47 7.30 -8.08
CA LEU A 174 7.76 7.25 -8.76
C LEU A 174 8.86 7.06 -7.72
N HIS A 175 9.30 5.83 -7.57
CA HIS A 175 10.42 5.46 -6.71
C HIS A 175 11.57 4.98 -7.59
N HIS A 176 12.59 5.79 -7.69
CA HIS A 176 13.67 5.61 -8.63
C HIS A 176 15.04 5.78 -7.94
N ASP A 177 16.00 4.92 -8.28
CA ASP A 177 17.38 4.99 -7.75
C ASP A 177 18.19 6.16 -8.33
N GLY A 178 17.76 6.72 -9.45
CA GLY A 178 18.38 7.88 -10.08
C GLY A 178 17.72 9.18 -9.65
N SER A 179 18.52 10.19 -9.43
CA SER A 179 18.06 11.52 -9.03
C SER A 179 17.24 12.19 -10.13
N LEU A 180 15.93 12.03 -10.10
CA LEU A 180 15.08 12.97 -10.82
C LEU A 180 15.22 14.33 -10.12
N SER A 181 15.60 15.33 -10.87
CA SER A 181 15.81 16.67 -10.30
C SER A 181 14.47 17.29 -9.84
N VAL A 182 14.53 18.12 -8.83
CA VAL A 182 13.38 18.90 -8.34
C VAL A 182 12.63 19.62 -9.47
N PRO A 183 13.31 20.29 -10.44
CA PRO A 183 12.65 20.89 -11.60
C PRO A 183 11.87 19.88 -12.45
N THR A 184 12.32 18.63 -12.54
CA THR A 184 11.63 17.58 -13.29
C THR A 184 10.28 17.25 -12.67
N LEU A 185 10.20 17.08 -11.35
CA LEU A 185 8.93 16.80 -10.67
C LEU A 185 7.99 18.02 -10.75
N SER A 186 8.49 19.22 -10.53
CA SER A 186 7.69 20.45 -10.67
C SER A 186 7.08 20.54 -12.07
N GLY A 187 7.88 20.28 -13.13
CA GLY A 187 7.39 20.24 -14.51
C GLY A 187 6.29 19.19 -14.75
N VAL A 188 6.36 18.03 -14.09
CA VAL A 188 5.30 17.01 -14.17
C VAL A 188 4.04 17.48 -13.46
N LEU A 189 4.16 18.04 -12.24
CA LEU A 189 3.01 18.42 -11.41
C LEU A 189 2.15 19.52 -12.04
N THR A 190 2.73 20.43 -12.84
CA THR A 190 1.99 21.50 -13.54
C THR A 190 0.93 20.96 -14.50
N HIS A 191 1.06 19.72 -14.99
CA HIS A 191 0.16 19.12 -15.98
C HIS A 191 -0.84 18.13 -15.36
N LEU A 192 -0.60 17.65 -14.14
CA LEU A 192 -1.42 16.62 -13.50
C LEU A 192 -2.48 17.21 -12.56
N THR A 193 -3.44 17.92 -13.11
CA THR A 193 -4.46 18.66 -12.33
C THR A 193 -5.43 17.79 -11.54
N GLU A 194 -5.61 16.52 -11.94
CA GLU A 194 -6.48 15.54 -11.23
C GLU A 194 -5.72 14.76 -10.15
N LEU A 195 -4.43 15.04 -9.93
CA LEU A 195 -3.60 14.26 -9.02
C LEU A 195 -4.02 14.45 -7.57
N LYS A 196 -4.37 13.35 -6.91
CA LYS A 196 -4.77 13.30 -5.49
C LYS A 196 -3.73 12.62 -4.62
N ARG A 197 -2.98 11.67 -5.17
CA ARG A 197 -1.96 10.90 -4.45
C ARG A 197 -0.62 10.99 -5.17
N LEU A 198 0.39 11.44 -4.44
CA LEU A 198 1.77 11.50 -4.91
C LEU A 198 2.68 10.73 -3.96
N SER A 199 3.45 9.80 -4.49
CA SER A 199 4.54 9.14 -3.79
C SER A 199 5.83 9.31 -4.57
N TRP A 200 6.86 9.86 -3.90
CA TRP A 200 8.08 10.29 -4.55
C TRP A 200 9.31 9.94 -3.73
N THR A 201 10.37 9.50 -4.40
CA THR A 201 11.68 9.31 -3.77
C THR A 201 12.53 10.57 -3.89
N MET A 202 12.97 11.09 -2.76
CA MET A 202 13.85 12.25 -2.66
C MET A 202 15.29 11.79 -2.39
N ILE A 203 16.06 11.49 -3.44
CA ILE A 203 17.44 10.97 -3.29
C ILE A 203 18.49 12.09 -3.32
N THR A 204 18.16 13.35 -3.38
CA THR A 204 19.17 14.39 -3.54
C THR A 204 19.18 15.45 -2.45
N TYR A 205 20.39 15.82 -2.02
CA TYR A 205 20.80 16.94 -1.20
C TYR A 205 20.37 18.34 -1.74
N ARG A 206 19.24 18.43 -2.46
CA ARG A 206 18.75 19.69 -3.01
C ARG A 206 17.54 20.15 -2.24
N THR A 207 17.58 21.42 -1.85
CA THR A 207 16.45 22.13 -1.24
C THR A 207 15.24 22.10 -2.17
N LEU A 208 14.09 21.68 -1.66
CA LEU A 208 12.81 22.01 -2.30
C LEU A 208 12.50 23.48 -1.98
N SER A 209 12.19 24.26 -2.98
CA SER A 209 11.72 25.64 -2.76
C SER A 209 10.33 25.65 -2.10
N HIS A 210 10.01 26.73 -1.41
CA HIS A 210 8.70 26.90 -0.74
C HIS A 210 7.50 26.86 -1.72
N ASP A 211 7.73 27.20 -2.97
CA ASP A 211 6.75 27.24 -4.06
C ASP A 211 6.63 25.91 -4.84
N PHE A 212 7.33 24.86 -4.42
CA PHE A 212 7.40 23.58 -5.14
C PHE A 212 6.01 22.97 -5.43
N PHE A 213 5.09 23.03 -4.47
CA PHE A 213 3.70 22.54 -4.63
C PHE A 213 2.72 23.66 -5.03
N SER A 214 3.21 24.86 -5.26
CA SER A 214 2.43 26.03 -5.68
C SER A 214 3.03 26.62 -6.96
N PRO A 215 3.12 25.85 -8.06
CA PRO A 215 3.70 26.37 -9.27
C PRO A 215 2.89 27.60 -9.74
N ALA A 216 3.58 28.70 -10.01
CA ALA A 216 3.01 29.99 -10.41
C ALA A 216 2.14 29.96 -11.68
N HIS A 217 2.07 28.80 -12.35
CA HIS A 217 1.31 28.56 -13.58
C HIS A 217 -0.08 27.94 -13.35
N LEU A 218 -0.43 27.56 -12.11
CA LEU A 218 -1.78 27.13 -11.77
C LEU A 218 -2.62 28.39 -11.44
N THR A 219 -2.83 29.22 -12.46
CA THR A 219 -3.70 30.40 -12.38
C THR A 219 -5.15 29.94 -12.36
N GLY A 220 -5.78 29.98 -11.21
CA GLY A 220 -7.17 29.66 -10.98
C GLY A 220 -7.38 28.93 -9.65
N ASP A 221 -8.61 28.83 -9.19
CA ASP A 221 -9.05 28.06 -8.00
C ASP A 221 -8.68 26.56 -8.02
N GLY A 222 -7.93 26.12 -9.02
CA GLY A 222 -7.54 24.74 -9.32
C GLY A 222 -6.10 24.38 -8.92
N GLY A 223 -5.59 24.84 -7.78
CA GLY A 223 -4.31 24.38 -7.23
C GLY A 223 -4.28 22.86 -7.03
N LEU A 224 -3.08 22.30 -6.91
CA LEU A 224 -2.86 20.87 -6.71
C LEU A 224 -3.71 20.37 -5.53
N GLN A 225 -4.66 19.46 -5.79
CA GLN A 225 -5.59 18.95 -4.77
C GLN A 225 -5.09 17.65 -4.16
N LEU A 226 -3.81 17.62 -3.75
CA LEU A 226 -3.27 16.43 -3.09
C LEU A 226 -4.01 16.17 -1.78
N SER A 227 -4.50 14.95 -1.64
CA SER A 227 -5.03 14.42 -0.38
C SER A 227 -4.01 13.54 0.35
N ASP A 228 -3.10 12.91 -0.41
CA ASP A 228 -2.14 11.96 0.10
C ASP A 228 -0.74 12.25 -0.48
N LEU A 229 0.22 12.47 0.39
CA LEU A 229 1.62 12.69 0.03
C LEU A 229 2.50 11.68 0.75
N GLN A 230 3.37 11.01 -0.02
CA GLN A 230 4.37 10.11 0.49
C GLN A 230 5.75 10.55 0.01
N LEU A 231 6.64 10.82 0.96
CA LEU A 231 8.02 11.22 0.72
C LEU A 231 8.96 10.11 1.17
N LEU A 232 9.75 9.55 0.24
CA LEU A 232 10.78 8.56 0.55
C LEU A 232 12.15 9.21 0.51
N ASN A 233 13.07 8.72 1.35
CA ASN A 233 14.44 9.24 1.47
C ASN A 233 14.48 10.75 1.70
N TYR A 234 13.60 11.17 2.56
CA TYR A 234 13.56 12.53 3.00
C TYR A 234 14.83 12.82 3.83
N ASP A 235 15.82 13.42 3.21
CA ASP A 235 17.03 13.89 3.87
C ASP A 235 17.16 15.42 3.71
N ALA A 236 16.75 16.06 4.74
CA ALA A 236 17.28 17.24 5.38
C ALA A 236 17.16 18.62 4.75
N MET A 237 16.93 18.88 3.48
CA MET A 237 16.96 20.27 3.00
C MET A 237 15.65 20.75 2.34
N VAL A 238 14.55 20.28 2.82
CA VAL A 238 13.23 20.81 2.44
C VAL A 238 12.97 22.07 3.26
N THR A 239 12.54 23.13 2.61
CA THR A 239 12.18 24.36 3.36
C THR A 239 10.99 24.08 4.28
N GLN A 240 10.98 24.74 5.43
CA GLN A 240 9.92 24.54 6.43
C GLN A 240 8.52 24.75 5.85
N GLU A 241 8.40 25.61 4.85
CA GLU A 241 7.12 26.07 4.28
C GLU A 241 6.67 25.28 3.04
N VAL A 242 7.43 24.27 2.60
CA VAL A 242 7.14 23.54 1.35
C VAL A 242 5.73 22.91 1.33
N LEU A 243 5.19 22.53 2.47
CA LEU A 243 3.85 21.94 2.57
C LEU A 243 2.73 22.98 2.79
N GLN A 244 3.04 24.27 2.93
CA GLN A 244 2.03 25.32 3.14
C GLN A 244 0.92 25.31 2.07
N PRO A 245 1.22 25.11 0.77
CA PRO A 245 0.17 25.03 -0.26
C PRO A 245 -0.74 23.82 -0.12
N LEU A 246 -0.34 22.81 0.66
CA LEU A 246 -1.04 21.54 0.84
C LEU A 246 -1.88 21.49 2.13
N SER A 247 -2.41 22.62 2.59
CA SER A 247 -3.20 22.71 3.84
C SER A 247 -4.41 21.75 3.89
N ARG A 248 -4.89 21.25 2.75
CA ARG A 248 -5.98 20.25 2.62
C ARG A 248 -5.49 18.80 2.68
N LEU A 249 -4.19 18.57 2.86
CA LEU A 249 -3.62 17.24 2.94
C LEU A 249 -4.27 16.43 4.08
N ARG A 250 -4.66 15.20 3.78
CA ARG A 250 -5.30 14.29 4.75
C ARG A 250 -4.37 13.17 5.20
N SER A 251 -3.41 12.81 4.36
CA SER A 251 -2.47 11.73 4.64
C SER A 251 -1.05 12.18 4.27
N LEU A 252 -0.14 12.07 5.23
CA LEU A 252 1.29 12.29 5.05
C LEU A 252 2.05 11.05 5.47
N SER A 253 2.92 10.56 4.59
CA SER A 253 3.84 9.47 4.89
C SER A 253 5.27 9.93 4.63
N VAL A 254 6.14 9.76 5.61
CA VAL A 254 7.55 10.15 5.55
C VAL A 254 8.41 8.94 5.86
N PHE A 255 9.28 8.56 4.93
CA PHE A 255 10.17 7.43 5.05
C PHE A 255 11.62 7.90 5.00
N HIS A 256 12.35 7.69 6.09
CA HIS A 256 13.79 7.87 6.15
C HIS A 256 14.46 6.51 5.99
N LEU A 257 15.05 6.27 4.83
CA LEU A 257 15.72 4.98 4.55
C LEU A 257 17.13 4.91 5.15
N TYR A 258 17.76 6.06 5.38
CA TYR A 258 19.10 6.15 5.95
C TYR A 258 19.01 6.63 7.41
N SER A 259 19.66 5.91 8.29
CA SER A 259 19.47 5.91 9.73
C SER A 259 19.92 7.16 10.51
N VAL A 260 20.43 8.18 9.85
CA VAL A 260 20.91 9.38 10.56
C VAL A 260 20.00 10.56 10.24
N PRO A 261 19.16 10.99 11.18
CA PRO A 261 18.35 12.18 10.98
C PRO A 261 19.26 13.42 10.87
N GLY A 262 18.89 14.34 9.98
CA GLY A 262 19.53 15.64 9.90
C GLY A 262 19.37 16.42 11.22
N PRO A 263 20.05 17.58 11.37
CA PRO A 263 20.03 18.34 12.61
C PRO A 263 18.67 18.94 12.96
N THR A 264 17.76 19.06 11.99
CA THR A 264 16.47 19.73 12.15
C THR A 264 15.30 18.79 11.89
N CYS A 265 14.36 18.71 12.83
CA CYS A 265 13.11 17.97 12.65
C CYS A 265 12.07 18.84 11.95
N HIS A 266 11.91 18.68 10.65
CA HIS A 266 10.93 19.43 9.87
C HIS A 266 9.46 19.06 10.15
N LEU A 267 9.22 17.86 10.72
CA LEU A 267 7.87 17.45 11.09
C LEU A 267 7.21 18.42 12.07
N GLN A 268 7.95 19.07 12.96
CA GLN A 268 7.40 20.09 13.87
C GLN A 268 6.64 21.17 13.09
N THR A 269 7.32 21.78 12.12
CA THR A 269 6.73 22.85 11.32
C THR A 269 5.64 22.34 10.39
N TRP A 270 5.84 21.20 9.75
CA TRP A 270 4.86 20.67 8.81
C TRP A 270 3.55 20.30 9.47
N LEU A 271 3.59 19.69 10.64
CA LEU A 271 2.39 19.29 11.36
C LEU A 271 1.56 20.48 11.80
N THR A 272 2.18 21.61 12.13
CA THR A 272 1.45 22.85 12.43
C THR A 272 0.75 23.45 11.21
N MET A 273 1.26 23.21 10.00
CA MET A 273 0.68 23.69 8.74
C MET A 273 -0.43 22.80 8.18
N LEU A 274 -0.61 21.57 8.74
CA LEU A 274 -1.53 20.56 8.25
C LEU A 274 -2.65 20.25 9.25
N PRO A 275 -3.53 21.19 9.57
CA PRO A 275 -4.54 21.04 10.63
C PRO A 275 -5.63 20.01 10.30
N HIS A 276 -5.75 19.61 9.03
CA HIS A 276 -6.74 18.64 8.56
C HIS A 276 -6.16 17.24 8.33
N LEU A 277 -4.91 17.01 8.76
CA LEU A 277 -4.24 15.73 8.60
C LEU A 277 -4.94 14.64 9.45
N ARG A 278 -5.38 13.58 8.80
CA ARG A 278 -6.06 12.43 9.43
C ARG A 278 -5.18 11.21 9.58
N SER A 279 -4.18 11.08 8.71
CA SER A 279 -3.25 9.95 8.71
C SER A 279 -1.82 10.45 8.64
N LEU A 280 -0.99 9.99 9.57
CA LEU A 280 0.44 10.26 9.58
C LEU A 280 1.20 8.94 9.68
N ASN A 281 2.13 8.71 8.75
CA ASN A 281 3.03 7.57 8.77
C ASN A 281 4.48 8.08 8.80
N VAL A 282 5.23 7.71 9.83
CA VAL A 282 6.64 8.07 9.97
C VAL A 282 7.46 6.80 10.15
N HIS A 283 8.40 6.60 9.24
CA HIS A 283 9.33 5.48 9.25
C HIS A 283 10.77 6.01 9.30
N GLY A 284 11.44 5.80 10.42
CA GLY A 284 12.80 6.28 10.63
C GLY A 284 12.90 7.78 10.89
N GLY A 285 14.11 8.29 10.91
CA GLY A 285 14.41 9.70 11.17
C GLY A 285 14.43 10.07 12.65
N HIS A 286 13.83 11.19 13.00
CA HIS A 286 13.83 11.70 14.37
C HIS A 286 12.96 10.87 15.32
N PRO A 287 13.34 10.77 16.63
CA PRO A 287 12.51 10.14 17.64
C PRO A 287 11.17 10.88 17.78
N LEU A 288 10.16 10.16 18.28
CA LEU A 288 8.80 10.71 18.45
C LEU A 288 8.78 11.98 19.33
N ALA A 289 9.60 12.01 20.39
CA ALA A 289 9.75 13.16 21.27
C ALA A 289 10.00 14.49 20.52
N ALA A 290 10.66 14.44 19.35
CA ALA A 290 10.98 15.63 18.59
C ALA A 290 9.74 16.32 18.00
N TYR A 291 8.61 15.61 17.78
CA TYR A 291 7.45 16.18 17.09
C TYR A 291 6.08 15.79 17.69
N ALA A 292 6.04 15.01 18.77
CA ALA A 292 4.79 14.55 19.38
C ALA A 292 3.86 15.72 19.78
N ASP A 293 4.42 16.81 20.29
CA ASP A 293 3.69 18.01 20.71
C ASP A 293 2.99 18.77 19.58
N PHE A 294 3.42 18.53 18.34
CA PHE A 294 2.91 19.21 17.15
C PHE A 294 1.87 18.40 16.40
N LEU A 295 1.52 17.21 16.89
CA LEU A 295 0.52 16.36 16.25
C LEU A 295 -0.85 17.05 16.22
N PRO A 296 -1.51 17.11 15.05
CA PRO A 296 -2.83 17.73 14.95
C PRO A 296 -3.92 16.85 15.57
N SER A 297 -4.88 17.49 16.23
CA SER A 297 -6.01 16.80 16.88
C SER A 297 -6.97 16.08 15.91
N SER A 298 -6.86 16.38 14.62
CA SER A 298 -7.62 15.72 13.55
C SER A 298 -7.14 14.31 13.22
N LEU A 299 -6.00 13.85 13.79
CA LEU A 299 -5.44 12.52 13.51
C LEU A 299 -6.37 11.41 14.01
N VAL A 300 -6.58 10.44 13.11
CA VAL A 300 -7.34 9.22 13.33
C VAL A 300 -6.47 7.98 13.14
N SER A 301 -5.43 8.10 12.31
CA SER A 301 -4.51 7.01 11.98
C SER A 301 -3.06 7.46 12.15
N LEU A 302 -2.27 6.69 12.87
CA LEU A 302 -0.87 6.97 13.15
C LEU A 302 -0.03 5.71 13.00
N THR A 303 1.01 5.78 12.16
CA THR A 303 2.04 4.75 12.04
C THR A 303 3.37 5.32 12.48
N LEU A 304 4.01 4.68 13.43
CA LEU A 304 5.29 5.07 14.00
C LEU A 304 6.28 3.89 13.98
N CYS A 305 7.23 3.97 13.07
CA CYS A 305 8.39 3.07 13.03
C CYS A 305 9.64 3.90 13.33
N VAL A 306 9.69 4.45 14.54
CA VAL A 306 10.71 5.38 15.04
C VAL A 306 11.06 5.05 16.47
N ASP A 307 12.14 5.65 16.99
CA ASP A 307 12.43 5.56 18.41
C ASP A 307 11.39 6.35 19.21
N MET A 308 10.89 5.73 20.32
CA MET A 308 9.85 6.32 21.14
C MET A 308 9.91 5.79 22.58
N GLN A 309 9.48 6.61 23.51
CA GLN A 309 9.37 6.28 24.93
C GLN A 309 7.90 6.26 25.37
N PRO A 310 7.56 5.62 26.51
CA PRO A 310 6.20 5.60 27.05
C PRO A 310 5.57 6.99 27.24
N GLU A 311 6.37 7.97 27.64
CA GLU A 311 5.98 9.36 27.86
C GLU A 311 5.53 10.03 26.55
N ASP A 312 6.19 9.69 25.45
CA ASP A 312 5.84 10.21 24.12
C ASP A 312 4.42 9.78 23.71
N LEU A 313 4.03 8.51 24.00
CA LEU A 313 2.67 8.03 23.73
C LEU A 313 1.61 8.74 24.57
N GLN A 314 1.96 9.17 25.80
CA GLN A 314 1.05 9.99 26.59
C GLN A 314 0.78 11.33 25.91
N VAL A 315 1.81 11.98 25.39
CA VAL A 315 1.66 13.22 24.59
C VAL A 315 0.79 12.96 23.36
N VAL A 316 1.04 11.88 22.63
CA VAL A 316 0.23 11.49 21.47
C VAL A 316 -1.24 11.33 21.83
N SER A 317 -1.57 10.66 22.95
CA SER A 317 -2.95 10.44 23.37
C SER A 317 -3.68 11.74 23.71
N GLN A 318 -2.96 12.71 24.28
CA GLN A 318 -3.50 14.05 24.58
C GLN A 318 -3.72 14.90 23.32
N ARG A 319 -2.78 14.83 22.37
CA ARG A 319 -2.83 15.59 21.11
C ARG A 319 -3.84 15.02 20.11
N ALA A 320 -3.94 13.70 20.01
CA ALA A 320 -4.79 13.00 19.05
C ALA A 320 -5.83 12.10 19.75
N PRO A 321 -6.83 12.66 20.46
CA PRO A 321 -7.79 11.90 21.27
C PRO A 321 -8.74 11.02 20.43
N HIS A 322 -8.84 11.24 19.13
CA HIS A 322 -9.70 10.51 18.21
C HIS A 322 -9.00 9.36 17.47
N MET A 323 -7.88 8.86 18.03
CA MET A 323 -7.11 7.78 17.41
C MET A 323 -7.93 6.49 17.32
N GLU A 324 -8.12 5.99 16.10
CA GLU A 324 -8.80 4.71 15.81
C GLU A 324 -7.83 3.66 15.25
N HIS A 325 -6.77 4.07 14.58
CA HIS A 325 -5.81 3.18 13.92
C HIS A 325 -4.39 3.51 14.35
N LEU A 326 -3.73 2.58 15.02
CA LEU A 326 -2.37 2.76 15.53
C LEU A 326 -1.46 1.62 15.06
N HIS A 327 -0.31 1.98 14.52
CA HIS A 327 0.75 1.05 14.17
C HIS A 327 2.03 1.47 14.87
N LEU A 328 2.60 0.58 15.68
CA LEU A 328 3.81 0.83 16.45
C LEU A 328 4.88 -0.21 16.15
N GLU A 329 6.03 0.25 15.69
CA GLU A 329 7.26 -0.53 15.57
C GLU A 329 8.44 0.25 16.15
N PRO A 330 8.58 0.29 17.49
CA PRO A 330 9.70 0.97 18.13
C PRO A 330 11.03 0.30 17.75
N TRP A 331 12.07 1.08 17.53
CA TRP A 331 13.41 0.55 17.24
C TRP A 331 14.09 0.02 18.50
N SER A 332 13.84 0.64 19.63
CA SER A 332 14.26 0.14 20.94
C SER A 332 13.23 -0.85 21.49
N SER A 333 13.70 -1.97 22.04
CA SER A 333 12.86 -3.02 22.63
C SER A 333 12.24 -2.54 23.95
N SER A 334 11.16 -1.76 23.86
CA SER A 334 10.40 -1.32 25.02
C SER A 334 9.12 -2.14 25.13
N SER A 335 9.16 -3.24 25.88
CA SER A 335 8.00 -4.11 26.17
C SER A 335 6.85 -3.37 26.86
N SER A 336 7.12 -2.28 27.56
CA SER A 336 6.14 -1.54 28.35
C SER A 336 5.13 -0.71 27.53
N LEU A 337 5.42 -0.42 26.25
CA LEU A 337 4.54 0.44 25.43
C LEU A 337 3.15 -0.16 25.23
N VAL A 338 3.07 -1.46 24.93
CA VAL A 338 1.79 -2.13 24.61
C VAL A 338 0.88 -2.16 25.84
N ARG A 339 1.44 -2.26 27.03
CA ARG A 339 0.69 -2.25 28.29
C ARG A 339 -0.10 -0.95 28.52
N LEU A 340 0.40 0.18 28.01
CA LEU A 340 -0.22 1.49 28.20
C LEU A 340 -1.37 1.74 27.23
N LEU A 341 -1.42 1.03 26.09
CA LEU A 341 -2.38 1.31 25.03
C LEU A 341 -3.85 1.31 25.46
N PRO A 342 -4.32 0.37 26.31
CA PRO A 342 -5.72 0.38 26.73
C PRO A 342 -6.12 1.65 27.50
N GLN A 343 -5.21 2.22 28.25
CA GLN A 343 -5.45 3.45 29.02
C GLN A 343 -5.36 4.70 28.14
N LEU A 344 -4.37 4.73 27.24
CA LEU A 344 -4.09 5.91 26.42
C LEU A 344 -5.02 6.03 25.21
N PHE A 345 -5.43 4.91 24.61
CA PHE A 345 -6.20 4.88 23.37
C PHE A 345 -7.46 3.99 23.46
N PRO A 346 -8.42 4.30 24.34
CA PRO A 346 -9.60 3.46 24.57
C PRO A 346 -10.51 3.31 23.35
N HIS A 347 -10.37 4.18 22.35
CA HIS A 347 -11.19 4.18 21.13
C HIS A 347 -10.57 3.43 19.97
N LEU A 348 -9.43 2.78 20.19
CA LEU A 348 -8.68 2.09 19.14
C LEU A 348 -9.50 0.94 18.54
N ARG A 349 -9.59 0.93 17.20
CA ARG A 349 -10.27 -0.10 16.40
C ARG A 349 -9.28 -1.04 15.73
N THR A 350 -8.18 -0.49 15.26
CA THR A 350 -7.12 -1.28 14.63
C THR A 350 -5.79 -1.00 15.29
N LEU A 351 -5.14 -2.05 15.72
CA LEU A 351 -3.79 -2.00 16.25
C LEU A 351 -2.89 -2.89 15.41
N ARG A 352 -1.71 -2.37 15.04
CA ARG A 352 -0.64 -3.12 14.40
C ARG A 352 0.62 -3.03 15.24
N ILE A 353 1.18 -4.17 15.61
CA ILE A 353 2.38 -4.26 16.45
C ILE A 353 3.30 -5.36 15.97
N ARG A 354 4.58 -5.24 16.34
CA ARG A 354 5.57 -6.31 16.17
C ARG A 354 5.59 -7.21 17.40
N HIS A 355 5.29 -8.50 17.21
CA HIS A 355 5.20 -9.50 18.27
C HIS A 355 6.51 -9.69 19.05
N ASN A 356 7.67 -9.66 18.38
CA ASN A 356 8.97 -9.99 19.00
C ASN A 356 9.38 -9.06 20.15
N HIS A 357 8.77 -7.89 20.25
CA HIS A 357 9.06 -6.86 21.26
C HIS A 357 8.00 -6.78 22.37
N VAL A 358 7.07 -7.73 22.42
CA VAL A 358 5.94 -7.71 23.36
C VAL A 358 5.98 -8.95 24.24
N SER A 359 5.86 -8.78 25.57
CA SER A 359 5.69 -9.90 26.48
C SER A 359 4.34 -10.59 26.30
N ASP A 360 4.22 -11.87 26.69
CA ASP A 360 2.96 -12.60 26.58
C ASP A 360 1.86 -11.94 27.42
N GLU A 361 2.23 -11.44 28.61
CA GLU A 361 1.31 -10.75 29.51
C GLU A 361 0.77 -9.44 28.91
N ASP A 362 1.67 -8.61 28.37
CA ASP A 362 1.28 -7.33 27.78
C ASP A 362 0.46 -7.55 26.49
N PHE A 363 0.76 -8.60 25.73
CA PHE A 363 -0.05 -8.99 24.55
C PHE A 363 -1.49 -9.33 24.96
N LEU A 364 -1.66 -10.11 26.02
CA LEU A 364 -2.99 -10.50 26.49
C LEU A 364 -3.77 -9.33 27.14
N GLN A 365 -3.09 -8.31 27.66
CA GLN A 365 -3.77 -7.09 28.17
C GLN A 365 -4.51 -6.32 27.06
N LEU A 366 -4.20 -6.53 25.78
CA LEU A 366 -4.94 -5.94 24.67
C LEU A 366 -6.44 -6.32 24.66
N GLN A 367 -6.85 -7.37 25.39
CA GLN A 367 -8.26 -7.68 25.63
C GLN A 367 -9.06 -6.49 26.25
N GLN A 368 -8.38 -5.60 26.97
CA GLN A 368 -8.97 -4.43 27.62
C GLN A 368 -9.39 -3.35 26.61
N LEU A 369 -8.89 -3.38 25.39
CA LEU A 369 -9.31 -2.49 24.30
C LEU A 369 -10.70 -2.91 23.80
N GLN A 370 -11.74 -2.33 24.39
CA GLN A 370 -13.14 -2.73 24.16
C GLN A 370 -13.62 -2.48 22.71
N ARG A 371 -13.01 -1.54 21.99
CA ARG A 371 -13.36 -1.19 20.62
C ARG A 371 -12.42 -1.79 19.57
N LEU A 372 -11.44 -2.57 19.98
CA LEU A 372 -10.50 -3.20 19.06
C LEU A 372 -11.23 -4.27 18.23
N ASP A 373 -11.32 -4.03 16.93
CA ASP A 373 -11.91 -4.95 15.95
C ASP A 373 -10.83 -5.81 15.30
N THR A 374 -9.66 -5.21 15.02
CA THR A 374 -8.58 -5.86 14.29
C THR A 374 -7.24 -5.64 14.98
N LEU A 375 -6.54 -6.73 15.25
CA LEU A 375 -5.15 -6.75 15.71
C LEU A 375 -4.28 -7.35 14.59
N GLU A 376 -3.40 -6.54 14.02
CA GLU A 376 -2.40 -7.00 13.05
C GLU A 376 -1.07 -7.24 13.77
N VAL A 377 -0.56 -8.45 13.69
CA VAL A 377 0.67 -8.85 14.37
C VAL A 377 1.74 -9.17 13.34
N LEU A 378 2.81 -8.39 13.41
CA LEU A 378 3.99 -8.61 12.58
C LEU A 378 4.90 -9.62 13.25
N ASP A 379 5.24 -10.66 12.51
CA ASP A 379 6.15 -11.72 12.94
C ASP A 379 7.28 -11.87 11.92
N SER A 380 8.48 -12.11 12.40
CA SER A 380 9.67 -12.34 11.57
C SER A 380 9.95 -13.81 11.29
N TYR A 381 9.06 -14.70 11.68
CA TYR A 381 9.25 -16.13 11.46
C TYR A 381 8.97 -16.50 10.00
N TYR A 382 9.95 -17.16 9.37
CA TYR A 382 9.86 -17.63 8.00
C TYR A 382 10.24 -19.10 7.93
N ARG A 383 9.48 -19.85 7.15
CA ARG A 383 9.78 -21.24 6.83
C ARG A 383 10.05 -21.37 5.34
N PRO A 384 11.09 -22.11 4.93
CA PRO A 384 11.27 -22.45 3.51
C PRO A 384 10.03 -23.18 2.98
N ASP A 385 9.59 -22.82 1.77
CA ASP A 385 8.49 -23.52 1.11
C ASP A 385 8.95 -24.97 0.83
N PRO A 386 8.22 -26.00 1.30
CA PRO A 386 8.60 -27.39 1.04
C PRO A 386 8.63 -27.76 -0.44
N SER A 387 7.88 -27.05 -1.28
CA SER A 387 7.82 -27.28 -2.73
C SER A 387 8.90 -26.55 -3.51
N ASP A 388 9.45 -25.49 -2.95
CA ASP A 388 10.53 -24.67 -3.54
C ASP A 388 11.36 -24.00 -2.43
N PRO A 389 12.53 -24.57 -2.05
CA PRO A 389 13.36 -24.03 -1.00
C PRO A 389 13.90 -22.61 -1.25
N SER A 390 13.84 -22.12 -2.49
CA SER A 390 14.16 -20.71 -2.82
C SER A 390 13.08 -19.73 -2.37
N TRP A 391 11.92 -20.22 -1.94
CA TRP A 391 10.79 -19.45 -1.45
C TRP A 391 10.63 -19.59 0.05
N VAL A 392 10.40 -18.47 0.69
CA VAL A 392 10.08 -18.43 2.10
C VAL A 392 8.60 -18.11 2.24
N VAL A 393 7.87 -19.03 2.87
CA VAL A 393 6.46 -18.85 3.21
C VAL A 393 6.37 -18.36 4.64
N TYR A 394 5.60 -17.30 4.86
CA TYR A 394 5.31 -16.85 6.19
C TYR A 394 4.37 -17.84 6.89
N GLU A 395 4.77 -18.30 8.08
CA GLU A 395 3.92 -19.02 9.02
C GLU A 395 4.04 -18.35 10.40
N PRO A 396 2.92 -18.16 11.13
CA PRO A 396 3.00 -17.64 12.50
C PRO A 396 3.81 -18.57 13.39
N SER A 397 4.64 -18.02 14.26
CA SER A 397 5.40 -18.81 15.23
C SER A 397 4.45 -19.57 16.16
N PRO A 398 4.87 -20.75 16.72
CA PRO A 398 4.05 -21.51 17.67
C PRO A 398 3.66 -20.70 18.92
N ARG A 399 4.52 -19.76 19.34
CA ARG A 399 4.23 -18.80 20.41
C ARG A 399 3.08 -17.88 20.02
N LEU A 400 3.16 -17.27 18.85
CA LEU A 400 2.13 -16.35 18.34
C LEU A 400 0.79 -17.08 18.14
N LEU A 401 0.78 -18.30 17.65
CA LEU A 401 -0.45 -19.10 17.52
C LEU A 401 -1.15 -19.32 18.86
N ARG A 402 -0.40 -19.63 19.92
CA ARG A 402 -0.95 -19.78 21.28
C ARG A 402 -1.54 -18.45 21.79
N LEU A 403 -0.77 -17.36 21.71
CA LEU A 403 -1.22 -16.03 22.13
C LEU A 403 -2.48 -15.58 21.40
N THR A 404 -2.55 -15.84 20.08
CA THR A 404 -3.73 -15.53 19.27
C THR A 404 -4.95 -16.32 19.73
N SER A 405 -4.78 -17.61 20.01
CA SER A 405 -5.85 -18.47 20.52
C SER A 405 -6.34 -18.00 21.90
N ASP A 406 -5.43 -17.66 22.80
CA ASP A 406 -5.78 -17.15 24.12
C ASP A 406 -6.49 -15.79 24.05
N LEU A 407 -6.01 -14.87 23.21
CA LEU A 407 -6.66 -13.58 23.01
C LEU A 407 -8.06 -13.73 22.41
N HIS A 408 -8.26 -14.64 21.43
CA HIS A 408 -9.60 -14.95 20.89
C HIS A 408 -10.56 -15.42 21.98
N ARG A 409 -10.10 -16.33 22.86
CA ARG A 409 -10.91 -16.81 23.98
C ARG A 409 -11.25 -15.70 24.98
N LEU A 410 -10.27 -14.85 25.31
CA LEU A 410 -10.44 -13.74 26.28
C LEU A 410 -11.36 -12.63 25.74
N THR A 411 -11.43 -12.46 24.43
CA THR A 411 -12.24 -11.44 23.77
C THR A 411 -13.56 -11.99 23.19
N ASP A 412 -13.90 -13.25 23.48
CA ASP A 412 -15.06 -13.95 22.90
C ASP A 412 -15.11 -13.79 21.36
N HIS A 413 -13.98 -13.99 20.72
CA HIS A 413 -13.78 -13.85 19.26
C HIS A 413 -14.12 -12.48 18.68
N ARG A 414 -14.30 -11.45 19.49
CA ARG A 414 -14.56 -10.08 19.05
C ARG A 414 -13.39 -9.50 18.24
N VAL A 415 -12.17 -9.75 18.67
CA VAL A 415 -10.97 -9.25 18.01
C VAL A 415 -10.52 -10.21 16.92
N ARG A 416 -10.49 -9.71 15.68
CA ARG A 416 -9.90 -10.43 14.55
C ARG A 416 -8.39 -10.27 14.57
N VAL A 417 -7.64 -11.35 14.76
CA VAL A 417 -6.18 -11.32 14.70
C VAL A 417 -5.69 -11.70 13.30
N LEU A 418 -4.90 -10.83 12.71
CA LEU A 418 -4.23 -11.03 11.44
C LEU A 418 -2.73 -11.12 11.69
N THR A 419 -2.09 -12.13 11.13
CA THR A 419 -0.63 -12.29 11.23
C THR A 419 0.00 -12.11 9.86
N SER A 420 1.09 -11.37 9.78
CA SER A 420 1.80 -11.14 8.53
C SER A 420 3.30 -11.02 8.75
N SER A 421 4.04 -11.15 7.66
CA SER A 421 5.47 -10.88 7.69
C SER A 421 5.75 -9.39 7.62
N HIS A 422 6.90 -8.98 8.13
CA HIS A 422 7.37 -7.59 8.06
C HIS A 422 7.36 -6.99 6.63
N ARG A 423 7.55 -7.83 5.62
CA ARG A 423 7.62 -7.39 4.22
C ARG A 423 6.29 -6.93 3.63
N ASP A 424 5.16 -7.26 4.28
CA ASP A 424 3.83 -6.89 3.78
C ASP A 424 3.43 -5.44 4.11
N LEU A 425 4.28 -4.72 4.86
CA LEU A 425 4.03 -3.34 5.30
C LEU A 425 4.13 -2.30 4.20
N LEU A 426 4.92 -2.58 3.19
CA LEU A 426 5.28 -1.59 2.18
C LEU A 426 4.57 -1.87 0.87
N THR A 427 3.91 -0.86 0.33
CA THR A 427 3.28 -0.91 -1.00
C THR A 427 4.31 -1.06 -2.11
N CYS A 428 5.59 -0.81 -1.82
CA CYS A 428 6.71 -1.05 -2.70
C CYS A 428 7.90 -1.69 -1.96
N HIS A 429 8.76 -2.39 -2.70
CA HIS A 429 9.99 -2.99 -2.19
C HIS A 429 11.21 -2.04 -2.28
N CYS A 430 10.98 -0.74 -2.38
CA CYS A 430 12.04 0.27 -2.48
C CYS A 430 12.58 0.71 -1.12
N VAL A 431 11.97 0.22 -0.04
CA VAL A 431 12.30 0.57 1.34
C VAL A 431 12.67 -0.68 2.10
#